data_5783cf55264e3966d3a0e8fac4943038
#
_entry.id   5783cf55264e3966d3a0e8fac4943038
#
_cell.length_a   1.000
_cell.length_b   1.000
_cell.length_c   1.000
_cell.angle_alpha   90.00
_cell.angle_beta   90.00
_cell.angle_gamma   90.00
#
_symmetry.space_group_name_H-M   'P 1'
#
loop_
_entity.id
_entity.type
_entity.pdbx_description
1 polymer ?
#
loop_
_entity_poly.entity_id
_entity_poly.type
_entity_poly.pdbx_seq_one_letter_code
_entity_poly.pdbx_strand_id
1 'polypeptide(L)'
;MTYEKPEGSRGWSPERLELPPESLRAFGYRIVDMLVDHQEGLSSKPVTGHASRGALTELLDQSLPDGPSDPLAVLEELEQDVLRHSMHVNHPRFFAFIPGPGNMVSA
;
A
#
# COMPACT_ATOMS: atom_id res chain seq x y z
N MET A 1 -2.87 22.25 9.19
CA MET A 1 -3.88 21.71 8.30
C MET A 1 -4.32 20.37 8.87
N THR A 2 -5.55 20.29 9.28
CA THR A 2 -6.07 19.06 9.91
C THR A 2 -6.50 18.11 8.80
N TYR A 3 -5.84 16.96 8.72
CA TYR A 3 -6.24 15.92 7.79
C TYR A 3 -7.44 15.17 8.35
N GLU A 4 -8.56 15.24 7.67
CA GLU A 4 -9.68 14.35 7.93
C GLU A 4 -9.48 13.05 7.16
N LYS A 5 -9.45 11.94 7.88
CA LYS A 5 -9.40 10.61 7.28
C LYS A 5 -10.61 10.44 6.35
N PRO A 6 -10.42 10.10 5.07
CA PRO A 6 -11.54 9.95 4.16
C PRO A 6 -12.49 8.82 4.62
N GLU A 7 -13.75 9.12 4.66
CA GLU A 7 -14.79 8.10 4.78
C GLU A 7 -15.02 7.47 3.40
N GLY A 8 -14.39 6.35 3.18
CA GLY A 8 -14.55 5.60 1.94
C GLY A 8 -14.07 6.35 0.68
N SER A 9 -14.45 5.87 -0.47
CA SER A 9 -14.14 6.48 -1.77
C SER A 9 -15.20 7.51 -2.14
N ARG A 10 -15.28 8.58 -1.37
CA ARG A 10 -16.27 9.62 -1.58
C ARG A 10 -16.21 10.15 -3.02
N GLY A 11 -17.31 10.08 -3.72
CA GLY A 11 -17.42 10.52 -5.11
C GLY A 11 -16.97 9.51 -6.17
N TRP A 12 -16.51 8.32 -5.75
CA TRP A 12 -16.24 7.24 -6.69
C TRP A 12 -17.55 6.63 -7.20
N SER A 13 -17.57 6.33 -8.49
CA SER A 13 -18.64 5.54 -9.10
C SER A 13 -18.08 4.69 -10.24
N PRO A 14 -18.65 3.51 -10.51
CA PRO A 14 -18.14 2.61 -11.54
C PRO A 14 -18.20 3.17 -12.96
N GLU A 15 -18.97 4.22 -13.19
CA GLU A 15 -19.09 4.87 -14.50
C GLU A 15 -17.99 5.91 -14.75
N ARG A 16 -17.20 6.24 -13.73
CA ARG A 16 -16.15 7.25 -13.82
C ARG A 16 -14.77 6.61 -13.80
N LEU A 17 -13.94 6.99 -14.75
CA LEU A 17 -12.53 6.58 -14.79
C LEU A 17 -11.66 7.41 -13.86
N GLU A 18 -12.15 8.56 -13.43
CA GLU A 18 -11.41 9.47 -12.55
C GLU A 18 -12.22 9.81 -11.30
N LEU A 19 -11.51 9.95 -10.19
CA LEU A 19 -12.10 10.46 -8.96
C LEU A 19 -12.30 11.98 -9.04
N PRO A 20 -13.34 12.52 -8.39
CA PRO A 20 -13.43 13.97 -8.19
C PRO A 20 -12.17 14.50 -7.48
N PRO A 21 -11.75 15.76 -7.72
CA PRO A 21 -10.51 16.30 -7.15
C PRO A 21 -10.39 16.16 -5.63
N GLU A 22 -11.47 16.33 -4.90
CA GLU A 22 -11.48 16.17 -3.44
C GLU A 22 -11.19 14.72 -3.00
N SER A 23 -11.84 13.77 -3.68
CA SER A 23 -11.65 12.34 -3.41
C SER A 23 -10.26 11.88 -3.82
N LEU A 24 -9.75 12.37 -4.94
CA LEU A 24 -8.39 12.09 -5.39
C LEU A 24 -7.36 12.59 -4.38
N ARG A 25 -7.54 13.80 -3.85
CA ARG A 25 -6.66 14.37 -2.82
C ARG A 25 -6.72 13.56 -1.53
N ALA A 26 -7.91 13.21 -1.07
CA ALA A 26 -8.08 12.37 0.12
C ALA A 26 -7.44 10.99 -0.05
N PHE A 27 -7.58 10.38 -1.21
CA PHE A 27 -6.92 9.13 -1.56
C PHE A 27 -5.39 9.25 -1.54
N GLY A 28 -4.85 10.33 -2.11
CA GLY A 28 -3.41 10.62 -2.08
C GLY A 28 -2.88 10.80 -0.66
N TYR A 29 -3.58 11.51 0.19
CA TYR A 29 -3.22 11.64 1.61
C TYR A 29 -3.23 10.29 2.33
N ARG A 30 -4.19 9.43 2.05
CA ARG A 30 -4.22 8.08 2.63
C ARG A 30 -3.00 7.26 2.22
N ILE A 31 -2.55 7.39 0.98
CA ILE A 31 -1.32 6.73 0.50
C ILE A 31 -0.09 7.27 1.24
N VAL A 32 0.00 8.58 1.38
CA VAL A 32 1.11 9.22 2.12
C VAL A 32 1.16 8.74 3.56
N ASP A 33 0.02 8.73 4.26
CA ASP A 33 -0.08 8.22 5.63
C ASP A 33 0.38 6.77 5.73
N MET A 34 -0.07 5.91 4.83
CA MET A 34 0.33 4.51 4.78
C MET A 34 1.84 4.34 4.64
N LEU A 35 2.47 5.11 3.74
CA LEU A 35 3.91 5.05 3.49
C LEU A 35 4.72 5.59 4.67
N VAL A 36 4.29 6.69 5.26
CA VAL A 36 4.96 7.27 6.44
C VAL A 36 4.86 6.33 7.64
N ASP A 37 3.67 5.80 7.92
CA ASP A 37 3.46 4.84 9.00
C ASP A 37 4.30 3.56 8.80
N HIS A 38 4.37 3.07 7.57
CA HIS A 38 5.22 1.95 7.22
C HIS A 38 6.70 2.25 7.51
N GLN A 39 7.19 3.40 7.08
CA GLN A 39 8.58 3.81 7.26
C GLN A 39 8.92 4.00 8.74
N GLU A 40 8.07 4.66 9.50
CA GLU A 40 8.27 4.87 10.95
C GLU A 40 8.24 3.57 11.75
N GLY A 41 7.35 2.65 11.37
CA GLY A 41 7.21 1.35 12.02
C GLY A 41 8.18 0.28 11.53
N LEU A 42 9.04 0.59 10.57
CA LEU A 42 9.84 -0.40 9.86
C LEU A 42 10.78 -1.20 10.78
N SER A 43 11.43 -0.53 11.73
CA SER A 43 12.38 -1.18 12.65
C SER A 43 11.75 -2.23 13.56
N SER A 44 10.45 -2.14 13.81
CA SER A 44 9.70 -3.11 14.62
C SER A 44 9.05 -4.23 13.80
N LYS A 45 9.17 -4.17 12.49
CA LYS A 45 8.67 -5.20 11.57
C LYS A 45 9.77 -6.21 11.22
N PRO A 46 9.43 -7.43 10.78
CA PRO A 46 10.41 -8.33 10.20
C PRO A 46 11.00 -7.73 8.91
N VAL A 47 12.24 -8.08 8.59
CA VAL A 47 12.90 -7.65 7.35
C VAL A 47 12.12 -8.12 6.12
N THR A 48 11.57 -9.33 6.19
CA THR A 48 10.68 -9.88 5.17
C THR A 48 9.59 -10.69 5.83
N GLY A 49 8.41 -10.67 5.27
CA GLY A 49 7.33 -11.54 5.68
C GLY A 49 7.62 -12.97 5.24
N HIS A 50 7.61 -13.91 6.18
CA HIS A 50 7.78 -15.33 5.88
C HIS A 50 6.43 -15.93 5.46
N ALA A 51 6.27 -16.14 4.17
CA ALA A 51 5.13 -16.86 3.63
C ALA A 51 5.62 -17.90 2.62
N SER A 52 5.02 -19.08 2.65
CA SER A 52 5.32 -20.10 1.66
C SER A 52 4.80 -19.69 0.28
N ARG A 53 5.38 -20.27 -0.77
CA ARG A 53 4.88 -20.07 -2.12
C ARG A 53 3.39 -20.44 -2.26
N GLY A 54 2.98 -21.54 -1.61
CA GLY A 54 1.59 -21.96 -1.60
C GLY A 54 0.66 -20.96 -0.95
N ALA A 55 1.05 -20.42 0.21
CA ALA A 55 0.27 -19.40 0.91
C ALA A 55 0.16 -18.10 0.09
N LEU A 56 1.24 -17.65 -0.54
CA LEU A 56 1.23 -16.47 -1.40
C LEU A 56 0.40 -16.68 -2.66
N THR A 57 0.49 -17.86 -3.27
CA THR A 57 -0.32 -18.21 -4.44
C THR A 57 -1.81 -18.18 -4.08
N GLU A 58 -2.20 -18.77 -2.97
CA GLU A 58 -3.59 -18.76 -2.51
C GLU A 58 -4.10 -17.35 -2.23
N LEU A 59 -3.26 -16.51 -1.62
CA LEU A 59 -3.60 -15.12 -1.30
C LEU A 59 -3.75 -14.23 -2.54
N LEU A 60 -2.85 -14.39 -3.51
CA LEU A 60 -2.72 -13.50 -4.66
C LEU A 60 -3.36 -14.05 -5.95
N ASP A 61 -3.77 -15.32 -5.96
CA ASP A 61 -4.44 -15.94 -7.10
C ASP A 61 -5.90 -15.50 -7.17
N GLN A 62 -6.10 -14.37 -7.80
CA GLN A 62 -7.41 -13.77 -8.00
C GLN A 62 -7.79 -13.84 -9.48
N SER A 63 -9.06 -14.09 -9.75
CA SER A 63 -9.60 -13.96 -11.10
C SER A 63 -9.57 -12.49 -11.53
N LEU A 64 -9.52 -12.26 -12.85
CA LEU A 64 -9.68 -10.91 -13.38
C LEU A 64 -11.03 -10.34 -12.92
N PRO A 65 -11.05 -9.10 -12.42
CA PRO A 65 -12.30 -8.48 -11.99
C PRO A 65 -13.24 -8.25 -13.18
N ASP A 66 -14.52 -8.49 -12.96
CA ASP A 66 -15.57 -8.24 -13.96
C ASP A 66 -15.91 -6.75 -14.11
N GLY A 67 -15.44 -5.92 -13.22
CA GLY A 67 -15.71 -4.49 -13.21
C GLY A 67 -14.78 -3.72 -12.30
N PRO A 68 -14.96 -2.39 -12.19
CA PRO A 68 -14.12 -1.54 -11.36
C PRO A 68 -14.32 -1.83 -9.86
N SER A 69 -13.28 -1.60 -9.09
CA SER A 69 -13.27 -1.75 -7.64
C SER A 69 -13.08 -0.40 -6.96
N ASP A 70 -13.51 -0.31 -5.70
CA ASP A 70 -13.26 0.86 -4.88
C ASP A 70 -11.74 1.07 -4.68
N PRO A 71 -11.19 2.25 -5.03
CA PRO A 71 -9.77 2.53 -4.88
C PRO A 71 -9.23 2.32 -3.45
N LEU A 72 -10.01 2.65 -2.42
CA LEU A 72 -9.58 2.43 -1.04
C LEU A 72 -9.51 0.95 -0.69
N ALA A 73 -10.43 0.14 -1.18
CA ALA A 73 -10.39 -1.31 -0.97
C ALA A 73 -9.14 -1.92 -1.63
N VAL A 74 -8.77 -1.47 -2.82
CA VAL A 74 -7.54 -1.89 -3.51
C VAL A 74 -6.30 -1.46 -2.72
N LEU A 75 -6.28 -0.26 -2.17
CA LEU A 75 -5.17 0.23 -1.35
C LEU A 75 -5.01 -0.59 -0.06
N GLU A 76 -6.10 -0.93 0.61
CA GLU A 76 -6.08 -1.77 1.81
C GLU A 76 -5.55 -3.17 1.50
N GLU A 77 -5.96 -3.76 0.39
CA GLU A 77 -5.47 -5.05 -0.08
C GLU A 77 -3.96 -4.98 -0.39
N LEU A 78 -3.50 -3.93 -1.04
CA LEU A 78 -2.08 -3.69 -1.29
C LEU A 78 -1.28 -3.64 0.02
N GLU A 79 -1.78 -2.91 1.03
CA GLU A 79 -1.12 -2.78 2.33
C GLU A 79 -1.05 -4.12 3.07
N GLN A 80 -2.14 -4.86 3.10
CA GLN A 80 -2.24 -6.10 3.87
C GLN A 80 -1.60 -7.30 3.19
N ASP A 81 -1.74 -7.41 1.88
CA ASP A 81 -1.36 -8.60 1.14
C ASP A 81 -0.02 -8.47 0.42
N VAL A 82 0.31 -7.29 -0.06
CA VAL A 82 1.55 -7.06 -0.81
C VAL A 82 2.63 -6.45 0.06
N LEU A 83 2.37 -5.28 0.65
CA LEU A 83 3.37 -4.57 1.45
C LEU A 83 3.83 -5.37 2.66
N ARG A 84 2.91 -6.02 3.34
CA ARG A 84 3.20 -6.87 4.50
C ARG A 84 4.14 -8.04 4.17
N HIS A 85 4.03 -8.61 2.98
CA HIS A 85 4.83 -9.77 2.54
C HIS A 85 6.05 -9.40 1.72
N SER A 86 6.28 -8.10 1.50
CA SER A 86 7.42 -7.61 0.75
C SER A 86 8.71 -7.66 1.56
N MET A 87 9.83 -7.74 0.87
CA MET A 87 11.15 -7.60 1.46
C MET A 87 11.44 -6.10 1.67
N HIS A 88 11.78 -5.73 2.90
CA HIS A 88 12.01 -4.32 3.26
C HIS A 88 13.49 -3.98 3.17
N VAL A 89 13.91 -3.49 2.00
CA VAL A 89 15.30 -3.14 1.72
C VAL A 89 15.82 -2.01 2.63
N ASN A 90 14.93 -1.12 3.06
CA ASN A 90 15.25 -0.01 3.96
C ASN A 90 15.27 -0.40 5.44
N HIS A 91 15.00 -1.67 5.77
CA HIS A 91 15.00 -2.13 7.16
C HIS A 91 16.41 -2.05 7.76
N PRO A 92 16.57 -1.59 9.03
CA PRO A 92 17.89 -1.49 9.69
C PRO A 92 18.67 -2.79 9.75
N ARG A 93 18.00 -3.93 9.71
CA ARG A 93 18.59 -5.28 9.72
C ARG A 93 18.63 -5.96 8.36
N PHE A 94 18.48 -5.21 7.29
CA PHE A 94 18.63 -5.76 5.95
C PHE A 94 20.12 -5.80 5.59
N PHE A 95 20.68 -7.00 5.54
CA PHE A 95 22.11 -7.23 5.30
C PHE A 95 22.40 -7.95 3.99
N ALA A 96 21.40 -8.16 3.16
CA ALA A 96 21.57 -8.80 1.86
C ALA A 96 21.79 -7.74 0.77
N PHE A 97 22.56 -8.10 -0.26
CA PHE A 97 22.86 -7.24 -1.40
C PHE A 97 23.61 -5.94 -1.03
N ILE A 98 23.76 -5.04 -1.99
CA ILE A 98 24.29 -3.69 -1.77
C ILE A 98 23.33 -2.69 -2.41
N PRO A 99 22.12 -2.52 -1.87
CA PRO A 99 21.19 -1.54 -2.37
C PRO A 99 21.51 -0.15 -1.84
N GLY A 100 21.37 0.86 -2.68
CA GLY A 100 21.34 2.24 -2.19
C GLY A 100 19.97 2.51 -1.57
N PRO A 101 19.88 2.87 -0.28
CA PRO A 101 18.59 3.20 0.32
C PRO A 101 18.08 4.53 -0.26
N GLY A 102 16.82 4.52 -0.68
CA GLY A 102 16.11 5.75 -1.01
C GLY A 102 15.66 6.51 0.24
N ASN A 103 15.15 7.68 0.05
CA ASN A 103 14.46 8.43 1.08
C ASN A 103 13.07 8.87 0.61
N MET A 104 12.24 9.39 1.51
CA MET A 104 10.86 9.76 1.18
C MET A 104 10.75 10.89 0.14
N VAL A 105 11.80 11.69 -0.01
CA VAL A 105 11.82 12.77 -1.02
C VAL A 105 12.08 12.23 -2.42
N SER A 106 12.82 11.12 -2.52
CA SER A 106 13.15 10.48 -3.79
C SER A 106 12.21 9.33 -4.17
N ALA A 107 11.27 9.04 -3.31
CA ALA A 107 10.34 7.92 -3.51
C ALA A 107 9.20 8.23 -4.48
#